data_c43b6b3ee3521c08ac61e5972eed7ba6
#
_entry.id   c43b6b3ee3521c08ac61e5972eed7ba6
#
_cell.length_a   1.000
_cell.length_b   1.000
_cell.length_c   1.000
_cell.angle_alpha   90.00
_cell.angle_beta   90.00
_cell.angle_gamma   90.00
#
_symmetry.space_group_name_H-M   'P 1'
#
loop_
_entity.id
_entity.type
_entity.pdbx_description
1 polymer ?
#
loop_
_entity_poly.entity_id
_entity_poly.type
_entity_poly.pdbx_seq_one_letter_code
_entity_poly.pdbx_strand_id
1 'polypeptide(L)'
;MFKVSKSARPIDWTTKDYKDPLVVRQLKKDFHGKCYICEQKHFPNLNVEHFIPHLDDETLKLDWNNLYYACSRCNSIKNKYYDDLLDCCNEDHLVEEWIKVYYRMPDEDIEVINGCPNDHSYHPKAETSKELIIKCFNNANSGIQEVSKEDLRDKIIDVHSEFLDLRRE
;
A
#
# COMPACT_ATOMS: atom_id res chain seq x y z
N MET A 1 -1.47 -7.16 3.59
CA MET A 1 -0.76 -5.90 3.95
C MET A 1 0.41 -6.26 4.83
N PHE A 2 1.60 -5.70 4.63
CA PHE A 2 2.83 -6.05 5.36
C PHE A 2 3.18 -4.96 6.38
N LYS A 3 3.81 -5.37 7.48
CA LYS A 3 4.31 -4.45 8.51
C LYS A 3 5.56 -3.71 8.02
N VAL A 4 5.64 -2.43 8.32
CA VAL A 4 6.76 -1.55 7.96
C VAL A 4 7.37 -0.93 9.21
N SER A 5 8.67 -1.15 9.40
CA SER A 5 9.45 -0.42 10.41
C SER A 5 10.04 0.82 9.76
N LYS A 6 9.36 1.93 9.92
CA LYS A 6 9.76 3.20 9.30
C LYS A 6 10.90 3.84 10.07
N SER A 7 11.94 4.29 9.35
CA SER A 7 13.07 5.00 9.93
C SER A 7 12.69 6.39 10.46
N ALA A 8 13.58 7.01 11.20
CA ALA A 8 13.43 8.41 11.56
C ALA A 8 13.48 9.30 10.31
N ARG A 9 12.90 10.49 10.40
CA ARG A 9 12.98 11.52 9.35
C ARG A 9 14.42 11.73 8.89
N PRO A 10 14.70 11.78 7.57
CA PRO A 10 16.04 12.06 7.07
C PRO A 10 16.56 13.41 7.59
N ILE A 11 17.74 13.42 8.21
CA ILE A 11 18.32 14.62 8.83
C ILE A 11 18.58 15.71 7.79
N ASP A 12 19.01 15.31 6.59
CA ASP A 12 19.36 16.23 5.50
C ASP A 12 18.12 16.72 4.72
N TRP A 13 16.92 16.25 5.06
CA TRP A 13 15.69 16.77 4.46
C TRP A 13 15.34 18.13 5.06
N THR A 14 15.86 19.18 4.45
CA THR A 14 15.65 20.58 4.86
C THR A 14 14.70 21.33 3.93
N THR A 15 14.35 20.75 2.78
CA THR A 15 13.40 21.32 1.83
C THR A 15 11.97 21.22 2.34
N LYS A 16 11.09 22.09 1.83
CA LYS A 16 9.64 21.99 2.04
C LYS A 16 8.97 21.21 0.90
N ASP A 17 9.66 20.21 0.37
CA ASP A 17 9.16 19.35 -0.70
C ASP A 17 9.15 17.89 -0.22
N TYR A 18 7.95 17.34 -0.05
CA TYR A 18 7.76 15.93 0.32
C TYR A 18 8.17 14.96 -0.81
N LYS A 19 8.41 15.48 -2.04
CA LYS A 19 8.94 14.71 -3.18
C LYS A 19 10.47 14.82 -3.30
N ASP A 20 11.13 15.41 -2.32
CA ASP A 20 12.60 15.49 -2.29
C ASP A 20 13.21 14.10 -2.52
N PRO A 21 14.25 13.98 -3.37
CA PRO A 21 14.91 12.69 -3.62
C PRO A 21 15.40 11.96 -2.38
N LEU A 22 15.74 12.67 -1.30
CA LEU A 22 16.10 12.05 -0.01
C LEU A 22 14.90 11.36 0.63
N VAL A 23 13.74 12.02 0.63
CA VAL A 23 12.47 11.47 1.12
C VAL A 23 12.11 10.22 0.34
N VAL A 24 12.07 10.31 -1.00
CA VAL A 24 11.73 9.20 -1.89
C VAL A 24 12.66 8.01 -1.68
N ARG A 25 13.97 8.25 -1.59
CA ARG A 25 14.97 7.20 -1.37
C ARG A 25 14.78 6.50 -0.03
N GLN A 26 14.52 7.27 1.04
CA GLN A 26 14.33 6.70 2.36
C GLN A 26 13.03 5.89 2.43
N LEU A 27 11.91 6.42 1.92
CA LEU A 27 10.65 5.70 1.82
C LEU A 27 10.80 4.40 1.01
N LYS A 28 11.49 4.44 -0.12
CA LYS A 28 11.77 3.24 -0.91
C LYS A 28 12.51 2.18 -0.10
N LYS A 29 13.47 2.58 0.73
CA LYS A 29 14.22 1.67 1.60
C LYS A 29 13.32 1.08 2.69
N ASP A 30 12.58 1.92 3.41
CA ASP A 30 11.74 1.50 4.54
C ASP A 30 10.60 0.58 4.09
N PHE A 31 10.01 0.83 2.92
CA PHE A 31 8.95 0.02 2.33
C PHE A 31 9.47 -1.12 1.43
N HIS A 32 10.77 -1.41 1.43
CA HIS A 32 11.40 -2.48 0.63
C HIS A 32 11.11 -2.38 -0.88
N GLY A 33 10.87 -1.15 -1.38
CA GLY A 33 10.49 -0.88 -2.76
C GLY A 33 9.08 -1.35 -3.13
N LYS A 34 8.24 -1.68 -2.15
CA LYS A 34 6.85 -2.13 -2.34
C LYS A 34 5.85 -1.00 -2.12
N CYS A 35 4.81 -0.95 -2.92
CA CYS A 35 3.63 -0.14 -2.61
C CYS A 35 2.99 -0.64 -1.32
N TYR A 36 2.69 0.24 -0.37
CA TYR A 36 2.16 -0.16 0.93
C TYR A 36 0.74 -0.76 0.87
N ILE A 37 0.00 -0.55 -0.23
CA ILE A 37 -1.36 -1.09 -0.42
C ILE A 37 -1.34 -2.41 -1.18
N CYS A 38 -0.80 -2.43 -2.42
CA CYS A 38 -0.85 -3.61 -3.29
C CYS A 38 0.42 -4.49 -3.24
N GLU A 39 1.44 -4.08 -2.51
CA GLU A 39 2.73 -4.77 -2.34
C GLU A 39 3.53 -4.99 -3.62
N GLN A 40 3.07 -4.45 -4.76
CA GLN A 40 3.81 -4.52 -6.01
C GLN A 40 5.17 -3.83 -5.88
N LYS A 41 6.20 -4.44 -6.46
CA LYS A 41 7.52 -3.86 -6.70
C LYS A 41 7.67 -3.37 -8.14
N HIS A 42 8.68 -2.53 -8.39
CA HIS A 42 9.07 -2.10 -9.74
C HIS A 42 7.93 -1.49 -10.57
N PHE A 43 7.06 -0.74 -9.93
CA PHE A 43 6.01 0.00 -10.65
C PHE A 43 6.60 1.24 -11.35
N PRO A 44 6.07 1.61 -12.53
CA PRO A 44 6.66 2.68 -13.37
C PRO A 44 6.55 4.06 -12.72
N ASN A 45 5.43 4.35 -12.06
CA ASN A 45 5.17 5.66 -11.44
C ASN A 45 5.03 5.54 -9.93
N LEU A 46 5.98 6.18 -9.26
CA LEU A 46 6.01 6.34 -7.82
C LEU A 46 5.23 7.57 -7.38
N ASN A 47 4.50 7.44 -6.28
CA ASN A 47 3.98 8.57 -5.52
C ASN A 47 4.44 8.50 -4.06
N VAL A 48 4.80 9.67 -3.53
CA VAL A 48 4.82 9.87 -2.09
C VAL A 48 3.38 10.18 -1.69
N GLU A 49 2.77 9.22 -1.01
CA GLU A 49 1.37 9.28 -0.57
C GLU A 49 1.27 9.85 0.83
N HIS A 50 0.21 10.62 1.10
CA HIS A 50 -0.15 11.06 2.43
C HIS A 50 -1.16 10.07 3.02
N PHE A 51 -0.76 9.36 4.06
CA PHE A 51 -1.64 8.38 4.72
C PHE A 51 -2.94 9.02 5.19
N ILE A 52 -2.82 10.15 5.88
CA ILE A 52 -3.93 11.07 6.17
C ILE A 52 -3.87 12.19 5.13
N PRO A 53 -4.94 12.42 4.34
CA PRO A 53 -4.97 13.49 3.35
C PRO A 53 -4.66 14.86 3.98
N HIS A 54 -3.69 15.57 3.44
CA HIS A 54 -3.23 16.82 4.06
C HIS A 54 -4.19 18.00 3.84
N LEU A 55 -5.05 17.97 2.82
CA LEU A 55 -6.06 19.00 2.53
C LEU A 55 -5.53 20.44 2.68
N ASP A 56 -4.31 20.68 2.16
CA ASP A 56 -3.54 21.92 2.24
C ASP A 56 -2.98 22.29 3.64
N ASP A 57 -3.10 21.40 4.62
CA ASP A 57 -2.38 21.53 5.89
C ASP A 57 -0.89 21.23 5.70
N GLU A 58 -0.07 22.28 5.79
CA GLU A 58 1.40 22.15 5.63
C GLU A 58 2.05 21.28 6.71
N THR A 59 1.44 21.15 7.89
CA THR A 59 1.95 20.29 8.96
C THR A 59 1.80 18.82 8.55
N LEU A 60 0.61 18.41 8.12
CA LEU A 60 0.35 17.06 7.62
C LEU A 60 1.12 16.75 6.34
N LYS A 61 1.27 17.76 5.47
CA LYS A 61 1.98 17.62 4.19
C LYS A 61 3.46 17.33 4.35
N LEU A 62 4.09 17.87 5.39
CA LEU A 62 5.52 17.72 5.67
C LEU A 62 5.80 16.80 6.85
N ASP A 63 4.77 16.15 7.40
CA ASP A 63 4.97 15.16 8.45
C ASP A 63 5.53 13.86 7.87
N TRP A 64 6.77 13.53 8.28
CA TRP A 64 7.43 12.29 7.88
C TRP A 64 6.58 11.05 8.18
N ASN A 65 5.89 11.02 9.31
CA ASN A 65 5.05 9.89 9.70
C ASN A 65 3.82 9.74 8.80
N ASN A 66 3.41 10.81 8.13
CA ASN A 66 2.30 10.82 7.18
C ASN A 66 2.71 10.48 5.73
N LEU A 67 4.01 10.29 5.44
CA LEU A 67 4.49 10.02 4.07
C LEU A 67 4.68 8.53 3.84
N TYR A 68 4.10 7.98 2.78
CA TYR A 68 4.10 6.56 2.44
C TYR A 68 4.55 6.30 0.99
N TYR A 69 5.09 5.11 0.74
CA TYR A 69 5.56 4.70 -0.59
C TYR A 69 4.44 3.97 -1.32
N ALA A 70 3.90 4.57 -2.38
CA ALA A 70 2.77 4.04 -3.12
C ALA A 70 2.98 4.06 -4.64
N CYS A 71 2.34 3.14 -5.36
CA CYS A 71 2.21 3.25 -6.79
C CYS A 71 1.09 4.24 -7.17
N SER A 72 1.15 4.80 -8.38
CA SER A 72 0.17 5.78 -8.88
C SER A 72 -1.26 5.26 -8.85
N ARG A 73 -1.46 3.98 -9.18
CA ARG A 73 -2.78 3.34 -9.16
C ARG A 73 -3.40 3.36 -7.77
N CYS A 74 -2.71 2.81 -6.77
CA CYS A 74 -3.23 2.74 -5.42
C CYS A 74 -3.45 4.12 -4.81
N ASN A 75 -2.52 5.05 -5.07
CA ASN A 75 -2.65 6.45 -4.65
C ASN A 75 -3.92 7.11 -5.22
N SER A 76 -4.18 6.94 -6.51
CA SER A 76 -5.37 7.51 -7.16
C SER A 76 -6.68 6.89 -6.65
N ILE A 77 -6.68 5.59 -6.36
CA ILE A 77 -7.87 4.88 -5.84
C ILE A 77 -8.14 5.30 -4.40
N LYS A 78 -7.09 5.36 -3.57
CA LYS A 78 -7.21 5.80 -2.17
C LYS A 78 -7.73 7.23 -2.10
N ASN A 79 -7.10 8.15 -2.84
CA ASN A 79 -7.51 9.55 -2.86
C ASN A 79 -7.73 10.09 -1.42
N LYS A 80 -8.51 11.14 -1.25
CA LYS A 80 -8.89 11.72 0.05
C LYS A 80 -10.04 10.99 0.77
N TYR A 81 -10.60 9.96 0.16
CA TYR A 81 -11.78 9.28 0.69
C TYR A 81 -11.46 8.10 1.63
N TYR A 82 -10.19 7.68 1.69
CA TYR A 82 -9.73 6.62 2.55
C TYR A 82 -8.71 7.19 3.55
N ASP A 83 -9.20 7.73 4.65
CA ASP A 83 -8.42 8.36 5.72
C ASP A 83 -8.43 7.58 7.04
N ASP A 84 -9.33 6.59 7.17
CA ASP A 84 -9.45 5.73 8.34
C ASP A 84 -9.03 4.28 8.02
N LEU A 85 -7.73 4.08 7.82
CA LEU A 85 -7.13 2.82 7.45
C LEU A 85 -6.33 2.20 8.60
N LEU A 86 -6.07 0.90 8.51
CA LEU A 86 -5.00 0.28 9.28
C LEU A 86 -3.65 0.79 8.78
N ASP A 87 -2.84 1.29 9.69
CA ASP A 87 -1.51 1.81 9.43
C ASP A 87 -0.46 0.69 9.52
N CYS A 88 0.19 0.38 8.42
CA CYS A 88 1.23 -0.65 8.38
C CYS A 88 2.53 -0.26 9.13
N CYS A 89 2.68 1.00 9.52
CA CYS A 89 3.78 1.50 10.34
C CYS A 89 3.44 1.54 11.83
N ASN A 90 2.19 1.29 12.21
CA ASN A 90 1.75 1.23 13.60
C ASN A 90 1.77 -0.22 14.10
N GLU A 91 2.52 -0.48 15.16
CA GLU A 91 2.68 -1.83 15.72
C GLU A 91 1.39 -2.41 16.27
N ASP A 92 0.49 -1.57 16.78
CA ASP A 92 -0.79 -2.00 17.36
C ASP A 92 -1.81 -2.41 16.28
N HIS A 93 -1.57 -2.09 15.03
CA HIS A 93 -2.51 -2.35 13.94
C HIS A 93 -2.40 -3.76 13.32
N LEU A 94 -1.60 -4.65 13.84
CA LEU A 94 -1.44 -6.07 13.47
C LEU A 94 -1.84 -6.40 12.01
N VAL A 95 -1.40 -5.55 11.06
CA VAL A 95 -1.88 -5.58 9.67
C VAL A 95 -1.66 -6.92 8.97
N GLU A 96 -0.58 -7.64 9.32
CA GLU A 96 -0.26 -8.96 8.76
C GLU A 96 -1.17 -10.07 9.29
N GLU A 97 -1.75 -9.88 10.47
CA GLU A 97 -2.68 -10.84 11.08
C GLU A 97 -4.11 -10.59 10.62
N TRP A 98 -4.50 -9.31 10.52
CA TRP A 98 -5.89 -8.94 10.26
C TRP A 98 -6.23 -8.85 8.78
N ILE A 99 -5.30 -8.49 7.90
CA ILE A 99 -5.58 -8.39 6.47
C ILE A 99 -4.95 -9.56 5.72
N LYS A 100 -5.80 -10.50 5.30
CA LYS A 100 -5.42 -11.67 4.52
C LYS A 100 -5.91 -11.52 3.09
N VAL A 101 -4.99 -11.60 2.13
CA VAL A 101 -5.29 -11.50 0.71
C VAL A 101 -5.12 -12.88 0.07
N TYR A 102 -6.12 -13.34 -0.64
CA TYR A 102 -6.12 -14.62 -1.34
C TYR A 102 -6.34 -14.39 -2.83
N TYR A 103 -5.49 -15.00 -3.63
CA TYR A 103 -5.68 -15.12 -5.06
C TYR A 103 -6.11 -16.55 -5.38
N ARG A 104 -7.30 -16.71 -5.95
CA ARG A 104 -7.88 -18.03 -6.28
C ARG A 104 -7.90 -18.21 -7.80
N MET A 105 -7.07 -19.11 -8.29
CA MET A 105 -7.16 -19.57 -9.68
C MET A 105 -8.41 -20.47 -9.85
N PRO A 106 -9.21 -20.35 -10.91
CA PRO A 106 -9.03 -19.49 -12.09
C PRO A 106 -9.72 -18.11 -11.98
N ASP A 107 -10.26 -17.77 -10.81
CA ASP A 107 -10.96 -16.49 -10.61
C ASP A 107 -10.02 -15.32 -10.87
N GLU A 108 -10.51 -14.30 -11.53
CA GLU A 108 -9.73 -13.13 -11.88
C GLU A 108 -9.60 -12.13 -10.72
N ASP A 109 -10.44 -12.25 -9.71
CA ASP A 109 -10.51 -11.34 -8.57
C ASP A 109 -9.80 -11.91 -7.34
N ILE A 110 -9.25 -11.00 -6.54
CA ILE A 110 -8.75 -11.37 -5.22
C ILE A 110 -9.88 -11.39 -4.19
N GLU A 111 -9.72 -12.25 -3.19
CA GLU A 111 -10.50 -12.23 -1.97
C GLU A 111 -9.67 -11.61 -0.84
N VAL A 112 -10.26 -10.69 -0.08
CA VAL A 112 -9.61 -10.10 1.11
C VAL A 112 -10.46 -10.38 2.33
N ILE A 113 -9.86 -10.98 3.34
CA ILE A 113 -10.51 -11.29 4.60
C ILE A 113 -10.03 -10.31 5.67
N ASN A 114 -11.00 -9.74 6.40
CA ASN A 114 -10.75 -9.04 7.65
C ASN A 114 -10.75 -10.04 8.79
N GLY A 115 -9.60 -10.28 9.41
CA GLY A 115 -9.42 -11.13 10.58
C GLY A 115 -9.44 -10.38 11.91
N CYS A 116 -9.64 -9.07 11.90
CA CYS A 116 -9.77 -8.28 13.12
C CYS A 116 -11.07 -8.64 13.84
N PRO A 117 -11.06 -8.94 15.15
CA PRO A 117 -12.28 -9.25 15.89
C PRO A 117 -13.33 -8.14 15.76
N ASN A 118 -14.60 -8.54 15.63
CA ASN A 118 -15.72 -7.60 15.40
C ASN A 118 -15.91 -6.58 16.53
N ASP A 119 -15.54 -6.93 17.75
CA ASP A 119 -15.61 -6.07 18.93
C ASP A 119 -14.36 -5.24 19.18
N HIS A 120 -13.32 -5.42 18.34
CA HIS A 120 -12.07 -4.67 18.46
C HIS A 120 -12.22 -3.24 17.92
N SER A 121 -11.64 -2.27 18.62
CA SER A 121 -11.73 -0.85 18.24
C SER A 121 -11.18 -0.52 16.83
N TYR A 122 -10.28 -1.33 16.31
CA TYR A 122 -9.71 -1.19 14.96
C TYR A 122 -10.47 -1.98 13.87
N HIS A 123 -11.55 -2.68 14.22
CA HIS A 123 -12.33 -3.43 13.22
C HIS A 123 -12.87 -2.54 12.08
N PRO A 124 -13.40 -1.34 12.32
CA PRO A 124 -13.82 -0.44 11.24
C PRO A 124 -12.68 -0.06 10.29
N LYS A 125 -11.49 0.23 10.83
CA LYS A 125 -10.29 0.52 10.02
C LYS A 125 -9.87 -0.68 9.16
N ALA A 126 -9.98 -1.89 9.72
CA ALA A 126 -9.69 -3.13 8.99
C ALA A 126 -10.68 -3.35 7.83
N GLU A 127 -11.97 -3.08 8.02
CA GLU A 127 -12.95 -3.14 6.93
C GLU A 127 -12.66 -2.09 5.84
N THR A 128 -12.38 -0.85 6.21
CA THR A 128 -12.01 0.20 5.25
C THR A 128 -10.74 -0.16 4.46
N SER A 129 -9.74 -0.74 5.15
CA SER A 129 -8.51 -1.21 4.51
C SER A 129 -8.75 -2.36 3.53
N LYS A 130 -9.58 -3.33 3.92
CA LYS A 130 -10.03 -4.44 3.06
C LYS A 130 -10.71 -3.91 1.79
N GLU A 131 -11.67 -2.99 1.93
CA GLU A 131 -12.37 -2.39 0.80
C GLU A 131 -11.41 -1.68 -0.17
N LEU A 132 -10.45 -0.92 0.35
CA LEU A 132 -9.44 -0.25 -0.45
C LEU A 132 -8.60 -1.27 -1.24
N ILE A 133 -8.13 -2.34 -0.60
CA ILE A 133 -7.33 -3.38 -1.25
C ILE A 133 -8.14 -4.06 -2.36
N ILE A 134 -9.39 -4.44 -2.09
CA ILE A 134 -10.28 -5.02 -3.10
C ILE A 134 -10.42 -4.09 -4.31
N LYS A 135 -10.62 -2.78 -4.08
CA LYS A 135 -10.71 -1.80 -5.16
C LYS A 135 -9.40 -1.67 -5.94
N CYS A 136 -8.26 -1.70 -5.26
CA CYS A 136 -6.95 -1.60 -5.92
C CYS A 136 -6.67 -2.79 -6.85
N PHE A 137 -7.15 -3.98 -6.52
CA PHE A 137 -6.91 -5.19 -7.33
C PHE A 137 -8.03 -5.49 -8.33
N ASN A 138 -9.30 -5.36 -7.93
CA ASN A 138 -10.43 -5.87 -8.70
C ASN A 138 -11.10 -4.82 -9.59
N ASN A 139 -10.92 -3.51 -9.34
CA ASN A 139 -11.55 -2.50 -10.19
C ASN A 139 -10.90 -2.45 -11.56
N ALA A 140 -11.75 -2.34 -12.58
CA ALA A 140 -11.31 -2.03 -13.93
C ALA A 140 -10.54 -0.70 -13.97
N ASN A 141 -9.58 -0.60 -14.86
CA ASN A 141 -8.74 0.57 -15.01
C ASN A 141 -9.52 1.82 -15.46
N SER A 142 -9.20 2.97 -14.89
CA SER A 142 -9.74 4.27 -15.33
C SER A 142 -9.09 4.82 -16.60
N GLY A 143 -8.24 4.07 -17.29
CA GLY A 143 -7.59 4.46 -18.55
C GLY A 143 -6.45 5.50 -18.43
N ILE A 144 -6.23 6.07 -17.24
CA ILE A 144 -5.20 7.11 -17.00
C ILE A 144 -3.98 6.55 -16.26
N GLN A 145 -4.07 5.32 -15.75
CA GLN A 145 -3.06 4.71 -14.90
C GLN A 145 -2.26 3.65 -15.65
N GLU A 146 -0.94 3.70 -15.54
CA GLU A 146 -0.02 2.79 -16.23
C GLU A 146 -0.02 1.36 -15.66
N VAL A 147 -0.73 1.10 -14.56
CA VAL A 147 -0.87 -0.21 -13.95
C VAL A 147 -2.34 -0.61 -13.98
N SER A 148 -2.66 -1.64 -14.71
CA SER A 148 -4.01 -2.19 -14.82
C SER A 148 -4.28 -3.30 -13.78
N LYS A 149 -5.53 -3.76 -13.70
CA LYS A 149 -5.91 -4.98 -12.96
C LYS A 149 -5.16 -6.19 -13.51
N GLU A 150 -5.07 -6.29 -14.82
CA GLU A 150 -4.39 -7.36 -15.55
C GLU A 150 -2.90 -7.38 -15.21
N ASP A 151 -2.23 -6.23 -15.18
CA ASP A 151 -0.81 -6.13 -14.78
C ASP A 151 -0.56 -6.64 -13.36
N LEU A 152 -1.47 -6.33 -12.42
CA LEU A 152 -1.36 -6.82 -11.04
C LEU A 152 -1.58 -8.32 -10.97
N ARG A 153 -2.54 -8.85 -11.72
CA ARG A 153 -2.81 -10.29 -11.81
C ARG A 153 -1.62 -11.05 -12.39
N ASP A 154 -1.09 -10.59 -13.52
CA ASP A 154 0.03 -11.25 -14.18
C ASP A 154 1.25 -11.33 -13.27
N LYS A 155 1.54 -10.27 -12.51
CA LYS A 155 2.62 -10.28 -11.51
C LYS A 155 2.38 -11.25 -10.36
N ILE A 156 1.14 -11.45 -9.93
CA ILE A 156 0.82 -12.49 -8.92
C ILE A 156 1.09 -13.87 -9.50
N ILE A 157 0.70 -14.11 -10.75
CA ILE A 157 0.93 -15.39 -11.45
C ILE A 157 2.43 -15.65 -11.61
N ASP A 158 3.21 -14.66 -12.00
CA ASP A 158 4.67 -14.77 -12.16
C ASP A 158 5.33 -15.16 -10.83
N VAL A 159 5.05 -14.43 -9.75
CA VAL A 159 5.61 -14.73 -8.41
C VAL A 159 5.17 -16.10 -7.91
N HIS A 160 3.93 -16.50 -8.18
CA HIS A 160 3.44 -17.82 -7.79
C HIS A 160 4.15 -18.93 -8.58
N SER A 161 4.39 -18.72 -9.87
CA SER A 161 5.11 -19.67 -10.72
C SER A 161 6.56 -19.84 -10.27
N GLU A 162 7.27 -18.74 -9.99
CA GLU A 162 8.61 -18.77 -9.42
C GLU A 162 8.66 -19.53 -8.09
N PHE A 163 7.69 -19.30 -7.21
CA PHE A 163 7.60 -20.02 -5.95
C PHE A 163 7.38 -21.53 -6.13
N LEU A 164 6.55 -21.95 -7.10
CA LEU A 164 6.34 -23.36 -7.40
C LEU A 164 7.60 -24.02 -7.97
N ASP A 165 8.37 -23.32 -8.79
CA ASP A 165 9.61 -23.84 -9.36
C ASP A 165 10.68 -24.04 -8.28
N LEU A 166 10.82 -23.09 -7.35
CA LEU A 166 11.73 -23.22 -6.19
C LEU A 166 11.36 -24.38 -5.25
N ARG A 167 10.10 -24.82 -5.24
CA ARG A 167 9.68 -25.97 -4.43
C ARG A 167 9.94 -27.32 -5.09
N ARG A 168 10.27 -27.34 -6.38
CA ARG A 168 10.58 -28.57 -7.14
C ARG A 168 12.06 -28.94 -7.11
N GLU A 169 12.92 -28.00 -6.71
CA GLU A 169 14.36 -28.21 -6.46
C GLU A 169 14.59 -28.77 -5.05
#